data_e812b6e10285efff8714ba71d55be1c5
#
_entry.id   e812b6e10285efff8714ba71d55be1c5
#
_cell.length_a   1.000
_cell.length_b   1.000
_cell.length_c   1.000
_cell.angle_alpha   90.00
_cell.angle_beta   90.00
_cell.angle_gamma   90.00
#
_symmetry.space_group_name_H-M   'P 1'
#
loop_
_entity.id
_entity.type
_entity.pdbx_description
1 polymer ?
#
loop_
_entity_poly.entity_id
_entity_poly.type
_entity_poly.pdbx_seq_one_letter_code
_entity_poly.pdbx_strand_id
1 'polypeptide(L)'
;SVLALYEDRAVLYGANGGEKASYDFGGSTLVDVDTENGGVALLLSGGQTCTAVLLDNGLNVQYSGNVPAASHILRAADGFYLLTDSTVECFNKAGEFQWTQPMDAKPQAGVLNGRQLLVFSGNTVQQVTAPEPDSSSAS
;
A
#
# COMPACT_ATOMS: atom_id res chain seq x y z
N SER A 1 -3.19 -19.33 8.21
CA SER A 1 -4.15 -18.81 7.23
C SER A 1 -3.47 -18.52 5.90
N VAL A 2 -4.20 -18.63 4.82
CA VAL A 2 -3.70 -18.37 3.47
C VAL A 2 -4.56 -17.28 2.84
N LEU A 3 -3.90 -16.25 2.32
CA LEU A 3 -4.56 -15.21 1.53
C LEU A 3 -4.43 -15.57 0.05
N ALA A 4 -5.57 -15.71 -0.62
CA ALA A 4 -5.61 -15.96 -2.06
C ALA A 4 -6.16 -14.72 -2.75
N LEU A 5 -5.50 -14.31 -3.84
CA LEU A 5 -5.92 -13.15 -4.62
C LEU A 5 -6.48 -13.64 -5.95
N TYR A 6 -7.75 -13.37 -6.16
CA TYR A 6 -8.43 -13.68 -7.41
C TYR A 6 -8.60 -12.41 -8.23
N GLU A 7 -9.13 -12.56 -9.42
CA GLU A 7 -9.32 -11.42 -10.32
C GLU A 7 -10.29 -10.40 -9.76
N ASP A 8 -11.29 -10.83 -9.00
CA ASP A 8 -12.36 -9.98 -8.51
C ASP A 8 -12.40 -9.81 -7.00
N ARG A 9 -11.58 -10.54 -6.25
CA ARG A 9 -11.62 -10.48 -4.79
C ARG A 9 -10.38 -11.10 -4.15
N ALA A 10 -10.21 -10.80 -2.86
CA ALA A 10 -9.26 -11.47 -1.99
C ALA A 10 -10.03 -12.39 -1.06
N VAL A 11 -9.48 -13.57 -0.77
CA VAL A 11 -10.12 -14.54 0.12
C VAL A 11 -9.10 -15.03 1.13
N LEU A 12 -9.51 -15.06 2.39
CA LEU A 12 -8.70 -15.58 3.48
C LEU A 12 -9.22 -16.97 3.84
N TYR A 13 -8.32 -17.97 3.76
CA TYR A 13 -8.67 -19.34 4.11
C TYR A 13 -8.02 -19.71 5.44
N GLY A 14 -8.74 -20.44 6.25
CA GLY A 14 -8.24 -20.97 7.52
C GLY A 14 -7.36 -22.19 7.32
N ALA A 15 -6.81 -22.69 8.45
CA ALA A 15 -5.94 -23.86 8.45
C ALA A 15 -6.65 -25.12 7.95
N ASN A 16 -7.96 -25.21 8.10
CA ASN A 16 -8.75 -26.33 7.62
C ASN A 16 -9.16 -26.21 6.15
N GLY A 17 -8.72 -25.17 5.47
CA GLY A 17 -9.05 -24.94 4.06
C GLY A 17 -10.39 -24.24 3.83
N GLY A 18 -11.13 -23.92 4.90
CA GLY A 18 -12.39 -23.20 4.78
C GLY A 18 -12.20 -21.71 4.66
N GLU A 19 -13.10 -21.06 3.92
CA GLU A 19 -13.07 -19.60 3.77
C GLU A 19 -13.43 -18.92 5.10
N LYS A 20 -12.58 -18.00 5.54
CA LYS A 20 -12.79 -17.22 6.77
C LYS A 20 -13.33 -15.83 6.48
N ALA A 21 -12.88 -15.21 5.41
CA ALA A 21 -13.27 -13.85 5.05
C ALA A 21 -12.97 -13.60 3.59
N SER A 22 -13.61 -12.59 3.03
CA SER A 22 -13.32 -12.16 1.67
C SER A 22 -13.51 -10.65 1.55
N TYR A 23 -12.84 -10.08 0.56
CA TYR A 23 -12.99 -8.67 0.21
C TYR A 23 -13.17 -8.57 -1.30
N ASP A 24 -14.32 -8.04 -1.73
CA ASP A 24 -14.66 -7.87 -3.14
C ASP A 24 -14.08 -6.57 -3.66
N PHE A 25 -13.45 -6.61 -4.84
CA PHE A 25 -12.82 -5.41 -5.42
C PHE A 25 -13.82 -4.45 -6.06
N GLY A 26 -15.10 -4.80 -6.08
CA GLY A 26 -16.15 -3.90 -6.58
C GLY A 26 -16.05 -3.59 -8.07
N GLY A 27 -15.53 -4.52 -8.87
CA GLY A 27 -15.34 -4.32 -10.29
C GLY A 27 -14.03 -3.64 -10.68
N SER A 28 -13.24 -3.21 -9.68
CA SER A 28 -11.91 -2.65 -9.95
C SER A 28 -10.89 -3.75 -10.18
N THR A 29 -9.78 -3.37 -10.81
CA THR A 29 -8.68 -4.29 -11.10
C THR A 29 -7.61 -4.15 -10.02
N LEU A 30 -7.10 -5.28 -9.53
CA LEU A 30 -5.98 -5.27 -8.58
C LEU A 30 -4.70 -4.88 -9.31
N VAL A 31 -4.07 -3.79 -8.86
CA VAL A 31 -2.81 -3.30 -9.41
C VAL A 31 -1.64 -3.85 -8.60
N ASP A 32 -1.74 -3.81 -7.28
CA ASP A 32 -0.67 -4.25 -6.41
C ASP A 32 -1.21 -4.61 -5.03
N VAL A 33 -0.46 -5.40 -4.29
CA VAL A 33 -0.81 -5.83 -2.95
C VAL A 33 0.44 -5.92 -2.10
N ASP A 34 0.32 -5.54 -0.82
CA ASP A 34 1.38 -5.71 0.17
C ASP A 34 0.77 -6.27 1.45
N THR A 35 1.41 -7.28 2.02
CA THR A 35 0.90 -8.00 3.19
C THR A 35 1.77 -7.81 4.43
N GLU A 36 2.55 -6.74 4.46
CA GLU A 36 3.44 -6.44 5.57
C GLU A 36 2.75 -5.63 6.67
N ASN A 37 3.38 -5.55 7.83
CA ASN A 37 3.02 -4.65 8.93
C ASN A 37 1.60 -4.83 9.47
N GLY A 38 1.19 -6.10 9.60
CA GLY A 38 -0.02 -6.43 10.35
C GLY A 38 -1.31 -6.36 9.57
N GLY A 39 -1.26 -6.46 8.25
CA GLY A 39 -2.47 -6.47 7.46
C GLY A 39 -2.20 -6.55 5.98
N VAL A 40 -3.18 -6.11 5.21
CA VAL A 40 -3.13 -6.14 3.75
C VAL A 40 -3.36 -4.74 3.22
N ALA A 41 -2.53 -4.32 2.28
CA ALA A 41 -2.78 -3.10 1.52
C ALA A 41 -3.05 -3.47 0.08
N LEU A 42 -4.14 -2.96 -0.48
CA LEU A 42 -4.52 -3.20 -1.86
C LEU A 42 -4.49 -1.88 -2.63
N LEU A 43 -3.98 -1.93 -3.84
CA LEU A 43 -4.09 -0.83 -4.78
C LEU A 43 -4.96 -1.31 -5.93
N LEU A 44 -6.10 -0.67 -6.09
CA LEU A 44 -7.10 -1.04 -7.09
C LEU A 44 -7.23 0.07 -8.12
N SER A 45 -7.47 -0.30 -9.36
CA SER A 45 -7.71 0.66 -10.44
C SER A 45 -9.13 0.52 -10.96
N GLY A 46 -9.87 1.62 -10.97
CA GLY A 46 -11.24 1.70 -11.50
C GLY A 46 -11.33 2.57 -12.74
N GLY A 47 -10.27 2.56 -13.56
CA GLY A 47 -10.20 3.39 -14.74
C GLY A 47 -9.11 4.45 -14.60
N GLN A 48 -9.50 5.72 -14.46
CA GLN A 48 -8.52 6.81 -14.39
C GLN A 48 -7.99 7.07 -13.00
N THR A 49 -8.63 6.54 -11.97
CA THR A 49 -8.22 6.74 -10.58
C THR A 49 -7.92 5.40 -9.92
N CYS A 50 -7.13 5.47 -8.85
CA CYS A 50 -6.85 4.31 -8.02
C CYS A 50 -7.56 4.45 -6.68
N THR A 51 -7.78 3.30 -6.04
CA THR A 51 -8.29 3.22 -4.69
C THR A 51 -7.28 2.46 -3.85
N ALA A 52 -6.90 3.03 -2.71
CA ALA A 52 -6.08 2.33 -1.72
C ALA A 52 -7.01 1.76 -0.66
N VAL A 53 -6.78 0.51 -0.30
CA VAL A 53 -7.57 -0.18 0.73
C VAL A 53 -6.61 -0.79 1.73
N LEU A 54 -6.81 -0.47 3.00
CA LEU A 54 -6.08 -1.10 4.10
C LEU A 54 -7.03 -2.06 4.80
N LEU A 55 -6.62 -3.31 4.91
CA LEU A 55 -7.38 -4.36 5.59
C LEU A 55 -6.56 -4.89 6.75
N ASP A 56 -7.22 -5.29 7.83
CA ASP A 56 -6.54 -6.02 8.88
C ASP A 56 -6.32 -7.49 8.48
N ASN A 57 -5.76 -8.29 9.35
CA ASN A 57 -5.48 -9.70 9.06
C ASN A 57 -6.72 -10.56 8.88
N GLY A 58 -7.89 -10.05 9.26
CA GLY A 58 -9.19 -10.71 9.03
C GLY A 58 -9.93 -10.15 7.83
N LEU A 59 -9.28 -9.32 7.02
CA LEU A 59 -9.84 -8.65 5.84
C LEU A 59 -10.94 -7.64 6.19
N ASN A 60 -10.92 -7.10 7.40
CA ASN A 60 -11.80 -6.00 7.76
C ASN A 60 -11.22 -4.68 7.28
N VAL A 61 -12.05 -3.83 6.69
CA VAL A 61 -11.59 -2.56 6.13
C VAL A 61 -11.21 -1.60 7.23
N GLN A 62 -9.97 -1.13 7.20
CA GLN A 62 -9.46 -0.09 8.08
C GLN A 62 -9.50 1.27 7.41
N TYR A 63 -9.28 1.30 6.10
CA TYR A 63 -9.36 2.50 5.29
C TYR A 63 -9.66 2.10 3.85
N SER A 64 -10.43 2.93 3.15
CA SER A 64 -10.63 2.82 1.71
C SER A 64 -10.88 4.22 1.16
N GLY A 65 -10.16 4.59 0.12
CA GLY A 65 -10.33 5.91 -0.48
C GLY A 65 -9.57 6.08 -1.78
N ASN A 66 -9.94 7.10 -2.53
CA ASN A 66 -9.29 7.41 -3.78
C ASN A 66 -7.90 7.99 -3.53
N VAL A 67 -6.96 7.60 -4.37
CA VAL A 67 -5.57 8.05 -4.31
C VAL A 67 -5.10 8.38 -5.73
N PRO A 68 -3.98 9.13 -5.86
CA PRO A 68 -3.40 9.35 -7.18
C PRO A 68 -3.06 8.04 -7.87
N ALA A 69 -3.05 8.06 -9.20
CA ALA A 69 -2.67 6.88 -9.98
C ALA A 69 -1.26 6.45 -9.59
N ALA A 70 -1.11 5.18 -9.28
CA ALA A 70 0.15 4.61 -8.83
C ALA A 70 0.28 3.19 -9.34
N SER A 71 1.49 2.65 -9.27
CA SER A 71 1.77 1.28 -9.70
C SER A 71 2.11 0.34 -8.55
N HIS A 72 2.49 0.88 -7.39
CA HIS A 72 2.85 0.05 -6.23
C HIS A 72 2.33 0.66 -4.95
N ILE A 73 1.99 -0.21 -3.99
CA ILE A 73 1.59 0.19 -2.65
C ILE A 73 2.44 -0.58 -1.64
N LEU A 74 2.87 0.10 -0.58
CA LEU A 74 3.62 -0.51 0.51
C LEU A 74 2.94 -0.17 1.81
N ARG A 75 2.60 -1.18 2.60
CA ARG A 75 1.98 -0.97 3.89
C ARG A 75 3.03 -0.67 4.93
N ALA A 76 2.87 0.43 5.64
CA ALA A 76 3.70 0.78 6.79
C ALA A 76 2.93 0.51 8.08
N ALA A 77 3.61 0.59 9.21
CA ALA A 77 2.98 0.38 10.52
C ALA A 77 1.90 1.43 10.81
N ASP A 78 2.09 2.66 10.30
CA ASP A 78 1.22 3.79 10.59
C ASP A 78 0.59 4.41 9.33
N GLY A 79 0.59 3.68 8.21
CA GLY A 79 0.00 4.19 6.98
C GLY A 79 0.44 3.38 5.78
N PHE A 80 0.64 4.08 4.66
CA PHE A 80 1.08 3.41 3.44
C PHE A 80 1.82 4.38 2.52
N TYR A 81 2.60 3.80 1.60
CA TYR A 81 3.30 4.54 0.56
C TYR A 81 2.76 4.13 -0.80
N LEU A 82 2.71 5.09 -1.70
CA LEU A 82 2.41 4.84 -3.12
C LEU A 82 3.63 5.19 -3.95
N LEU A 83 3.96 4.33 -4.89
CA LEU A 83 4.97 4.60 -5.89
C LEU A 83 4.26 4.93 -7.19
N THR A 84 4.38 6.18 -7.62
CA THR A 84 3.85 6.65 -8.90
C THR A 84 4.95 6.59 -9.96
N ASP A 85 4.70 7.08 -11.15
CA ASP A 85 5.72 7.10 -12.21
C ASP A 85 6.91 7.99 -11.86
N SER A 86 6.73 8.96 -10.96
CA SER A 86 7.77 9.96 -10.72
C SER A 86 7.93 10.33 -9.24
N THR A 87 7.13 9.75 -8.34
CA THR A 87 7.15 10.13 -6.93
C THR A 87 6.95 8.94 -6.00
N VAL A 88 7.39 9.13 -4.76
CA VAL A 88 6.92 8.35 -3.61
C VAL A 88 5.99 9.26 -2.82
N GLU A 89 4.80 8.76 -2.48
CA GLU A 89 3.82 9.52 -1.69
C GLU A 89 3.48 8.76 -0.44
N CYS A 90 3.43 9.45 0.68
CA CYS A 90 3.19 8.87 1.99
C CYS A 90 1.84 9.33 2.54
N PHE A 91 1.09 8.37 3.09
CA PHE A 91 -0.24 8.59 3.67
C PHE A 91 -0.29 7.93 5.04
N ASN A 92 -1.06 8.51 5.96
CA ASN A 92 -1.29 7.91 7.27
C ASN A 92 -2.42 6.86 7.19
N LYS A 93 -2.75 6.25 8.33
CA LYS A 93 -3.79 5.21 8.39
C LYS A 93 -5.18 5.70 8.00
N ALA A 94 -5.42 6.99 8.14
CA ALA A 94 -6.70 7.59 7.75
C ALA A 94 -6.73 8.00 6.28
N GLY A 95 -5.65 7.70 5.54
CA GLY A 95 -5.55 8.06 4.14
C GLY A 95 -5.20 9.52 3.90
N GLU A 96 -4.75 10.22 4.92
CA GLU A 96 -4.36 11.62 4.79
C GLU A 96 -2.95 11.73 4.27
N PHE A 97 -2.76 12.58 3.26
CA PHE A 97 -1.45 12.82 2.65
C PHE A 97 -0.49 13.42 3.67
N GLN A 98 0.74 12.90 3.71
CA GLN A 98 1.76 13.36 4.63
C GLN A 98 2.88 14.10 3.92
N TRP A 99 3.46 13.49 2.89
CA TRP A 99 4.54 14.10 2.12
C TRP A 99 4.75 13.35 0.81
N THR A 100 5.49 13.99 -0.09
CA THR A 100 5.89 13.40 -1.37
C THR A 100 7.37 13.63 -1.61
N GLN A 101 8.00 12.71 -2.31
CA GLN A 101 9.41 12.79 -2.68
C GLN A 101 9.53 12.49 -4.17
N PRO A 102 10.09 13.43 -4.97
CA PRO A 102 10.35 13.14 -6.38
C PRO A 102 11.39 12.04 -6.53
N MET A 103 11.20 11.20 -7.56
CA MET A 103 12.14 10.14 -7.91
C MET A 103 12.89 10.52 -9.17
N ASP A 104 14.18 10.12 -9.24
CA ASP A 104 15.01 10.41 -10.41
C ASP A 104 14.63 9.55 -11.61
N ALA A 105 14.05 8.39 -11.36
CA ALA A 105 13.61 7.46 -12.40
C ALA A 105 12.32 6.79 -11.98
N LYS A 106 11.61 6.21 -12.94
CA LYS A 106 10.34 5.53 -12.67
C LYS A 106 10.55 4.37 -11.71
N PRO A 107 9.87 4.36 -10.54
CA PRO A 107 9.99 3.25 -9.60
C PRO A 107 9.45 1.96 -10.20
N GLN A 108 10.18 0.86 -10.01
CA GLN A 108 9.76 -0.47 -10.43
C GLN A 108 9.37 -1.35 -9.25
N ALA A 109 9.94 -1.08 -8.08
CA ALA A 109 9.64 -1.82 -6.87
C ALA A 109 10.11 -1.02 -5.66
N GLY A 110 9.59 -1.37 -4.49
CA GLY A 110 10.04 -0.78 -3.25
C GLY A 110 10.09 -1.81 -2.14
N VAL A 111 11.00 -1.61 -1.21
CA VAL A 111 11.12 -2.42 0.00
C VAL A 111 11.19 -1.49 1.19
N LEU A 112 10.33 -1.72 2.16
CA LEU A 112 10.29 -0.92 3.37
C LEU A 112 11.01 -1.66 4.49
N ASN A 113 11.98 -0.98 5.12
CA ASN A 113 12.72 -1.50 6.25
C ASN A 113 12.67 -0.46 7.36
N GLY A 114 11.72 -0.63 8.29
CA GLY A 114 11.48 0.38 9.31
C GLY A 114 11.02 1.69 8.69
N ARG A 115 11.83 2.73 8.88
CA ARG A 115 11.55 4.06 8.34
C ARG A 115 12.22 4.32 6.99
N GLN A 116 13.02 3.36 6.53
CA GLN A 116 13.74 3.48 5.29
C GLN A 116 13.01 2.77 4.18
N LEU A 117 12.86 3.44 3.06
CA LEU A 117 12.26 2.89 1.86
C LEU A 117 13.33 2.83 0.79
N LEU A 118 13.56 1.63 0.25
CA LEU A 118 14.47 1.44 -0.88
C LEU A 118 13.63 1.32 -2.13
N VAL A 119 13.86 2.22 -3.08
CA VAL A 119 13.12 2.25 -4.34
C VAL A 119 14.05 1.82 -5.45
N PHE A 120 13.66 0.78 -6.17
CA PHE A 120 14.45 0.20 -7.25
C PHE A 120 13.91 0.71 -8.60
N SER A 121 14.82 1.20 -9.44
CA SER A 121 14.47 1.78 -10.74
C SER A 121 15.56 1.39 -11.74
N GLY A 122 15.28 0.36 -12.56
CA GLY A 122 16.28 -0.16 -13.49
C GLY A 122 17.52 -0.65 -12.73
N ASN A 123 18.66 0.00 -12.98
CA ASN A 123 19.94 -0.36 -12.35
C ASN A 123 20.24 0.46 -11.11
N THR A 124 19.34 1.29 -10.66
CA THR A 124 19.59 2.21 -9.54
C THR A 124 18.70 1.87 -8.36
N VAL A 125 19.19 2.25 -7.18
CA VAL A 125 18.43 2.15 -5.93
C VAL A 125 18.48 3.52 -5.27
N GLN A 126 17.30 4.06 -4.96
CA GLN A 126 17.22 5.32 -4.24
C GLN A 126 16.68 5.06 -2.85
N GLN A 127 17.38 5.57 -1.84
CA GLN A 127 16.93 5.45 -0.45
C GLN A 127 16.10 6.68 -0.11
N VAL A 128 14.91 6.43 0.44
CA VAL A 128 14.03 7.47 0.93
C VAL A 128 13.80 7.22 2.41
N THR A 129 14.11 8.22 3.23
CA THR A 129 13.91 8.11 4.67
C THR A 129 12.73 8.98 5.06
N ALA A 130 11.75 8.38 5.73
CA ALA A 130 10.60 9.13 6.20
C ALA A 130 11.06 10.25 7.15
N PRO A 131 10.47 11.45 7.05
CA PRO A 131 10.79 12.51 7.98
C PRO A 131 10.55 12.08 9.43
N GLU A 132 11.36 12.59 10.35
CA GLU A 132 11.14 12.36 11.76
C GLU A 132 9.78 12.91 12.15
N PRO A 133 9.04 12.21 13.05
CA PRO A 133 7.84 12.81 13.62
C PRO A 133 8.22 14.17 14.22
N ASP A 134 7.42 15.17 13.91
CA ASP A 134 7.72 16.51 14.40
C ASP A 134 7.28 16.61 15.86
N SER A 135 8.23 16.37 16.76
CA SER A 135 7.96 16.43 18.18
C SER A 135 7.68 17.85 18.66
N SER A 136 8.11 18.86 17.91
CA SER A 136 7.83 20.24 18.27
C SER A 136 6.38 20.60 18.01
N SER A 137 5.75 19.98 17.04
CA SER A 137 4.33 20.22 16.76
C SER A 137 3.43 19.66 17.85
N ALA A 138 3.94 18.73 18.64
CA ALA A 138 3.19 18.16 19.76
C ALA A 138 3.23 19.05 21.00
N SER A 139 4.05 20.03 21.00
CA SER A 139 4.19 20.92 22.13
C SER A 139 3.13 22.03 22.12
#